data_c83986ad88039d7403facd2f5473fe95
#
_entry.id   c83986ad88039d7403facd2f5473fe95
#
_cell.length_a   1.000
_cell.length_b   1.000
_cell.length_c   1.000
_cell.angle_alpha   90.00
_cell.angle_beta   90.00
_cell.angle_gamma   90.00
#
_symmetry.space_group_name_H-M   'P 1'
#
loop_
_entity.id
_entity.type
_entity.pdbx_description
1 polymer ?
#
loop_
_entity_poly.entity_id
_entity_poly.type
_entity_poly.pdbx_seq_one_letter_code
_entity_poly.pdbx_strand_id
1 'polypeptide(L)'
;MQYTYKAYNGAVEFHRKRIQGFDSLYLFEILISEQVCYSINNVAQILGYRAPQNLHTLLKDSGFLLTAQDLYRVYILDAIDFGNEPDDYEWFLKTISNLVDDPTMHITTRTRFLTLEGIIFVMAHNTMTSERVKKSLCTTLGIDKSVICPPRPETNFCDRLASMLSEFGYTIQRQYPVSIYRLDMAVFNQNGKFLCAVEFDEDTHRWYNEDKEKERSTYMNKHRIKIIHANKDTKPETVLKTILKM
;
A
#
# COMPACT_ATOMS: atom_id res chain seq x y z
N MET A 1 -3.23 2.40 -23.16
CA MET A 1 -3.43 3.68 -23.86
C MET A 1 -3.77 4.72 -22.81
N GLN A 2 -3.04 5.80 -22.77
CA GLN A 2 -3.29 6.91 -21.85
C GLN A 2 -4.04 7.96 -22.66
N TYR A 3 -5.28 8.26 -22.30
CA TYR A 3 -6.05 9.32 -22.94
C TYR A 3 -5.98 10.55 -22.04
N THR A 4 -5.58 11.68 -22.62
CA THR A 4 -5.61 13.00 -21.95
C THR A 4 -6.57 13.88 -22.72
N TYR A 5 -7.60 14.37 -22.06
CA TYR A 5 -8.48 15.40 -22.58
C TYR A 5 -8.16 16.71 -21.84
N LYS A 6 -8.01 17.79 -22.61
CA LYS A 6 -7.83 19.15 -22.07
C LYS A 6 -9.06 19.96 -22.38
N ALA A 7 -9.68 20.53 -21.38
CA ALA A 7 -10.74 21.52 -21.55
C ALA A 7 -10.24 22.86 -21.03
N TYR A 8 -10.66 23.89 -21.72
CA TYR A 8 -10.47 25.30 -21.37
C TYR A 8 -9.05 25.68 -20.92
N ASN A 9 -8.22 26.17 -21.88
CA ASN A 9 -6.84 26.63 -21.68
C ASN A 9 -5.91 25.72 -20.81
N GLY A 10 -6.28 24.47 -20.57
CA GLY A 10 -5.52 23.52 -19.76
C GLY A 10 -5.83 23.53 -18.26
N ALA A 11 -6.80 24.34 -17.80
CA ALA A 11 -7.16 24.42 -16.39
C ALA A 11 -7.84 23.16 -15.83
N VAL A 12 -8.48 22.35 -16.70
CA VAL A 12 -9.09 21.07 -16.31
C VAL A 12 -8.59 19.98 -17.25
N GLU A 13 -7.96 18.98 -16.70
CA GLU A 13 -7.49 17.81 -17.46
C GLU A 13 -8.08 16.53 -16.88
N PHE A 14 -8.40 15.59 -17.75
CA PHE A 14 -8.84 14.26 -17.38
C PHE A 14 -7.86 13.21 -17.88
N HIS A 15 -7.40 12.36 -16.98
CA HIS A 15 -6.46 11.29 -17.30
C HIS A 15 -7.04 9.94 -16.97
N ARG A 16 -7.08 9.06 -17.96
CA ARG A 16 -7.39 7.65 -17.78
C ARG A 16 -6.09 6.87 -17.71
N LYS A 17 -5.65 6.52 -16.51
CA LYS A 17 -4.41 5.76 -16.27
C LYS A 17 -4.72 4.28 -16.14
N ARG A 18 -4.11 3.44 -16.98
CA ARG A 18 -4.21 1.99 -16.84
C ARG A 18 -3.44 1.53 -15.62
N ILE A 19 -4.06 0.73 -14.77
CA ILE A 19 -3.39 0.15 -13.61
C ILE A 19 -2.40 -0.92 -14.09
N GLN A 20 -1.16 -0.80 -13.67
CA GLN A 20 -0.08 -1.69 -14.08
C GLN A 20 -0.40 -3.16 -13.74
N GLY A 21 -0.30 -4.04 -14.74
CA GLY A 21 -0.56 -5.48 -14.56
C GLY A 21 -2.03 -5.89 -14.59
N PHE A 22 -2.93 -4.97 -14.99
CA PHE A 22 -4.35 -5.24 -15.19
C PHE A 22 -4.82 -4.66 -16.53
N ASP A 23 -5.47 -5.49 -17.34
CA ASP A 23 -5.89 -5.09 -18.69
C ASP A 23 -7.18 -4.26 -18.72
N SER A 24 -8.04 -4.43 -17.72
CA SER A 24 -9.37 -3.82 -17.64
C SER A 24 -9.55 -2.84 -16.49
N LEU A 25 -8.53 -2.60 -15.65
CA LEU A 25 -8.62 -1.65 -14.56
C LEU A 25 -7.94 -0.33 -14.93
N TYR A 26 -8.71 0.74 -14.80
CA TYR A 26 -8.26 2.11 -15.07
C TYR A 26 -8.56 3.00 -13.87
N LEU A 27 -7.60 3.86 -13.53
CA LEU A 27 -7.78 4.93 -12.56
C LEU A 27 -8.14 6.21 -13.31
N PHE A 28 -9.20 6.88 -12.87
CA PHE A 28 -9.64 8.16 -13.41
C PHE A 28 -9.15 9.29 -12.52
N GLU A 29 -8.29 10.12 -13.08
CA GLU A 29 -7.68 11.25 -12.44
C GLU A 29 -8.22 12.54 -13.08
N ILE A 30 -8.62 13.47 -12.27
CA ILE A 30 -9.04 14.81 -12.69
C ILE A 30 -8.02 15.79 -12.12
N LEU A 31 -7.40 16.55 -12.99
CA LEU A 31 -6.50 17.62 -12.64
C LEU A 31 -7.23 18.95 -12.85
N ILE A 32 -7.33 19.75 -11.81
CA ILE A 32 -7.87 21.09 -11.84
C ILE A 32 -6.77 22.01 -11.33
N SER A 33 -6.19 22.78 -12.26
CA SER A 33 -4.98 23.55 -11.98
C SER A 33 -3.86 22.61 -11.47
N GLU A 34 -3.38 22.80 -10.28
CA GLU A 34 -2.37 21.91 -9.65
C GLU A 34 -2.98 20.81 -8.76
N GLN A 35 -4.29 20.85 -8.55
CA GLN A 35 -4.97 19.91 -7.67
C GLN A 35 -5.38 18.63 -8.41
N VAL A 36 -4.82 17.51 -7.99
CA VAL A 36 -5.17 16.19 -8.49
C VAL A 36 -6.23 15.56 -7.59
N CYS A 37 -7.28 15.05 -8.19
CA CYS A 37 -8.31 14.30 -7.48
C CYS A 37 -8.80 13.08 -8.29
N TYR A 38 -9.48 12.16 -7.60
CA TYR A 38 -9.88 10.87 -8.13
C TYR A 38 -11.35 10.60 -7.84
N SER A 39 -12.06 9.97 -8.78
CA SER A 39 -13.45 9.58 -8.54
C SER A 39 -13.54 8.53 -7.44
N ILE A 40 -14.35 8.82 -6.41
CA ILE A 40 -14.59 7.86 -5.32
C ILE A 40 -15.20 6.55 -5.82
N ASN A 41 -16.08 6.61 -6.82
CA ASN A 41 -16.73 5.41 -7.40
C ASN A 41 -15.70 4.53 -8.09
N ASN A 42 -14.81 5.14 -8.86
CA ASN A 42 -13.76 4.42 -9.58
C ASN A 42 -12.74 3.80 -8.60
N VAL A 43 -12.30 4.55 -7.60
CA VAL A 43 -11.40 4.02 -6.56
C VAL A 43 -12.06 2.90 -5.76
N ALA A 44 -13.33 3.04 -5.39
CA ALA A 44 -14.08 1.99 -4.70
C ALA A 44 -14.13 0.69 -5.53
N GLN A 45 -14.40 0.80 -6.83
CA GLN A 45 -14.40 -0.34 -7.75
C GLN A 45 -13.02 -1.04 -7.82
N ILE A 46 -11.95 -0.27 -7.98
CA ILE A 46 -10.58 -0.78 -8.03
C ILE A 46 -10.21 -1.54 -6.75
N LEU A 47 -10.60 -0.98 -5.60
CA LEU A 47 -10.31 -1.53 -4.27
C LEU A 47 -11.29 -2.63 -3.83
N GLY A 48 -12.25 -2.99 -4.68
CA GLY A 48 -13.19 -4.09 -4.42
C GLY A 48 -14.27 -3.78 -3.39
N TYR A 49 -14.58 -2.51 -3.15
CA TYR A 49 -15.74 -2.14 -2.33
C TYR A 49 -17.04 -2.45 -3.08
N ARG A 50 -17.97 -3.15 -2.42
CA ARG A 50 -19.29 -3.50 -3.01
C ARG A 50 -20.15 -2.27 -3.31
N ALA A 51 -19.98 -1.21 -2.51
CA ALA A 51 -20.70 0.03 -2.69
C ALA A 51 -19.79 1.23 -2.35
N PRO A 52 -19.76 2.29 -3.18
CA PRO A 52 -19.00 3.51 -2.91
C PRO A 52 -19.35 4.18 -1.58
N GLN A 53 -20.59 4.00 -1.10
CA GLN A 53 -21.07 4.53 0.17
C GLN A 53 -20.25 4.05 1.36
N ASN A 54 -19.73 2.82 1.31
CA ASN A 54 -18.86 2.29 2.37
C ASN A 54 -17.54 3.08 2.46
N LEU A 55 -16.99 3.44 1.31
CA LEU A 55 -15.82 4.27 1.23
C LEU A 55 -16.09 5.71 1.68
N HIS A 56 -17.25 6.26 1.28
CA HIS A 56 -17.69 7.57 1.73
C HIS A 56 -17.87 7.62 3.26
N THR A 57 -18.47 6.60 3.87
CA THR A 57 -18.65 6.52 5.32
C THR A 57 -17.30 6.47 6.06
N LEU A 58 -16.35 5.70 5.53
CA LEU A 58 -14.99 5.60 6.08
C LEU A 58 -14.26 6.96 6.08
N LEU A 59 -14.52 7.78 5.08
CA LEU A 59 -13.78 9.02 4.84
C LEU A 59 -14.54 10.30 5.24
N LYS A 60 -15.77 10.18 5.75
CA LYS A 60 -16.68 11.33 5.96
C LYS A 60 -16.05 12.47 6.77
N ASP A 61 -15.27 12.14 7.79
CA ASP A 61 -14.68 13.12 8.71
C ASP A 61 -13.14 13.22 8.56
N SER A 62 -12.59 12.68 7.47
CA SER A 62 -11.14 12.58 7.27
C SER A 62 -10.49 13.81 6.63
N GLY A 63 -11.29 14.68 6.02
CA GLY A 63 -10.78 15.80 5.19
C GLY A 63 -10.26 15.38 3.80
N PHE A 64 -10.32 14.09 3.45
CA PHE A 64 -9.84 13.57 2.16
C PHE A 64 -10.89 13.55 1.05
N LEU A 65 -12.13 13.93 1.37
CA LEU A 65 -13.22 14.03 0.40
C LEU A 65 -13.40 15.45 -0.05
N LEU A 66 -13.36 15.65 -1.37
CA LEU A 66 -13.68 16.91 -2.03
C LEU A 66 -15.07 16.83 -2.67
N THR A 67 -15.81 17.92 -2.62
CA THR A 67 -17.06 18.09 -3.36
C THR A 67 -16.78 18.72 -4.73
N ALA A 68 -17.75 18.61 -5.65
CA ALA A 68 -17.66 19.37 -6.91
C ALA A 68 -17.56 20.89 -6.66
N GLN A 69 -18.16 21.38 -5.56
CA GLN A 69 -18.06 22.79 -5.15
C GLN A 69 -16.63 23.17 -4.71
N ASP A 70 -15.92 22.26 -4.02
CA ASP A 70 -14.54 22.50 -3.63
C ASP A 70 -13.63 22.59 -4.86
N LEU A 71 -13.84 21.70 -5.84
CA LEU A 71 -13.11 21.72 -7.10
C LEU A 71 -13.41 22.99 -7.92
N TYR A 72 -14.67 23.43 -7.92
CA TYR A 72 -15.06 24.67 -8.58
C TYR A 72 -14.40 25.90 -7.95
N ARG A 73 -14.25 25.94 -6.61
CA ARG A 73 -13.51 27.01 -5.93
C ARG A 73 -12.05 27.08 -6.37
N VAL A 74 -11.39 25.93 -6.51
CA VAL A 74 -10.01 25.87 -7.03
C VAL A 74 -9.96 26.42 -8.45
N TYR A 75 -10.90 26.00 -9.32
CA TYR A 75 -11.01 26.49 -10.69
C TYR A 75 -11.20 28.02 -10.76
N ILE A 76 -12.08 28.60 -9.93
CA ILE A 76 -12.30 30.05 -9.89
C ILE A 76 -11.03 30.82 -9.50
N LEU A 77 -10.36 30.35 -8.44
CA LEU A 77 -9.14 31.00 -7.94
C LEU A 77 -8.05 31.03 -9.02
N ASP A 78 -7.87 29.89 -9.67
CA ASP A 78 -6.91 29.78 -10.77
C ASP A 78 -7.27 30.70 -11.96
N ALA A 79 -8.54 30.72 -12.38
CA ALA A 79 -8.99 31.60 -13.46
C ALA A 79 -8.73 33.09 -13.15
N ILE A 80 -9.01 33.53 -11.92
CA ILE A 80 -8.77 34.89 -11.45
C ILE A 80 -7.27 35.21 -11.43
N ASP A 81 -6.44 34.32 -10.93
CA ASP A 81 -4.99 34.49 -10.87
C ASP A 81 -4.36 34.63 -12.25
N PHE A 82 -4.95 34.01 -13.28
CA PHE A 82 -4.56 34.16 -14.66
C PHE A 82 -5.26 35.31 -15.38
N GLY A 83 -6.07 36.13 -14.68
CA GLY A 83 -6.79 37.27 -15.25
C GLY A 83 -7.95 36.89 -16.17
N ASN A 84 -8.50 35.70 -16.04
CA ASN A 84 -9.64 35.21 -16.79
C ASN A 84 -10.94 35.40 -15.99
N GLU A 85 -12.07 35.63 -16.68
CA GLU A 85 -13.38 35.51 -16.06
C GLU A 85 -13.74 34.02 -15.93
N PRO A 86 -14.02 33.54 -14.70
CA PRO A 86 -14.39 32.15 -14.51
C PRO A 86 -15.80 31.86 -15.03
N ASP A 87 -15.98 30.73 -15.68
CA ASP A 87 -17.31 30.24 -16.06
C ASP A 87 -18.16 29.90 -14.83
N ASP A 88 -19.47 29.83 -15.04
CA ASP A 88 -20.39 29.46 -13.95
C ASP A 88 -20.27 27.98 -13.51
N TYR A 89 -20.87 27.70 -12.36
CA TYR A 89 -20.79 26.35 -11.78
C TYR A 89 -21.49 25.26 -12.62
N GLU A 90 -22.55 25.60 -13.33
CA GLU A 90 -23.27 24.64 -14.19
C GLU A 90 -22.41 24.28 -15.41
N TRP A 91 -21.78 25.27 -16.01
CA TRP A 91 -20.84 25.05 -17.09
C TRP A 91 -19.66 24.19 -16.65
N PHE A 92 -19.09 24.48 -15.49
CA PHE A 92 -18.00 23.70 -14.90
C PHE A 92 -18.39 22.23 -14.70
N LEU A 93 -19.56 21.96 -14.08
CA LEU A 93 -20.06 20.60 -13.90
C LEU A 93 -20.27 19.87 -15.23
N LYS A 94 -20.85 20.55 -16.21
CA LYS A 94 -21.07 20.01 -17.55
C LYS A 94 -19.75 19.69 -18.24
N THR A 95 -18.76 20.56 -18.10
CA THR A 95 -17.43 20.38 -18.68
C THR A 95 -16.74 19.15 -18.07
N ILE A 96 -16.69 19.01 -16.74
CA ILE A 96 -16.13 17.84 -16.09
C ILE A 96 -16.88 16.56 -16.49
N SER A 97 -18.22 16.60 -16.56
CA SER A 97 -19.04 15.47 -16.97
C SER A 97 -18.76 15.04 -18.42
N ASN A 98 -18.54 16.00 -19.31
CA ASN A 98 -18.24 15.72 -20.71
C ASN A 98 -16.80 15.21 -20.93
N LEU A 99 -15.86 15.63 -20.07
CA LEU A 99 -14.47 15.13 -20.10
C LEU A 99 -14.38 13.67 -19.69
N VAL A 100 -15.26 13.26 -18.79
CA VAL A 100 -15.38 11.87 -18.36
C VAL A 100 -16.33 11.16 -19.31
N ASP A 101 -15.86 10.80 -20.49
CA ASP A 101 -16.60 10.00 -21.49
C ASP A 101 -16.79 8.53 -21.01
N ASP A 102 -17.17 8.37 -19.76
CA ASP A 102 -17.49 7.08 -19.15
C ASP A 102 -18.94 7.13 -18.65
N PRO A 103 -19.85 6.34 -19.26
CA PRO A 103 -21.27 6.33 -18.88
C PRO A 103 -21.50 5.88 -17.43
N THR A 104 -20.50 5.33 -16.76
CA THR A 104 -20.56 4.93 -15.35
C THR A 104 -20.20 6.09 -14.40
N MET A 105 -19.69 7.19 -14.92
CA MET A 105 -19.23 8.34 -14.15
C MET A 105 -20.06 9.61 -14.42
N HIS A 106 -21.33 9.62 -13.98
CA HIS A 106 -22.08 10.85 -13.95
C HIS A 106 -21.60 11.77 -12.83
N ILE A 107 -21.01 12.90 -13.19
CA ILE A 107 -20.61 13.93 -12.22
C ILE A 107 -21.80 14.86 -11.96
N THR A 108 -22.20 14.93 -10.71
CA THR A 108 -23.28 15.77 -10.21
C THR A 108 -22.77 16.59 -9.02
N THR A 109 -23.58 17.52 -8.54
CA THR A 109 -23.32 18.26 -7.29
C THR A 109 -23.08 17.35 -6.07
N ARG A 110 -23.56 16.12 -6.12
CA ARG A 110 -23.38 15.11 -5.05
C ARG A 110 -22.15 14.24 -5.23
N THR A 111 -21.47 14.33 -6.38
CA THR A 111 -20.26 13.55 -6.63
C THR A 111 -19.16 13.96 -5.65
N ARG A 112 -18.43 12.97 -5.17
CA ARG A 112 -17.29 13.15 -4.26
C ARG A 112 -16.05 12.64 -4.94
N PHE A 113 -14.97 13.34 -4.65
CA PHE A 113 -13.64 13.04 -5.17
C PHE A 113 -12.70 12.78 -4.01
N LEU A 114 -11.69 11.98 -4.25
CA LEU A 114 -10.64 11.66 -3.29
C LEU A 114 -9.38 12.43 -3.61
N THR A 115 -8.70 12.92 -2.59
CA THR A 115 -7.30 13.33 -2.73
C THR A 115 -6.38 12.10 -2.83
N LEU A 116 -5.13 12.31 -3.20
CA LEU A 116 -4.12 11.24 -3.19
C LEU A 116 -3.94 10.64 -1.80
N GLU A 117 -3.90 11.48 -0.78
CA GLU A 117 -3.82 11.09 0.64
C GLU A 117 -5.01 10.22 1.05
N GLY A 118 -6.20 10.54 0.53
CA GLY A 118 -7.40 9.73 0.72
C GLY A 118 -7.26 8.33 0.14
N ILE A 119 -6.68 8.19 -1.06
CA ILE A 119 -6.40 6.87 -1.65
C ILE A 119 -5.40 6.09 -0.79
N ILE A 120 -4.31 6.73 -0.36
CA ILE A 120 -3.29 6.13 0.52
C ILE A 120 -3.92 5.65 1.82
N PHE A 121 -4.72 6.50 2.46
CA PHE A 121 -5.42 6.16 3.70
C PHE A 121 -6.32 4.94 3.52
N VAL A 122 -7.13 4.92 2.46
CA VAL A 122 -8.03 3.79 2.18
C VAL A 122 -7.25 2.51 1.91
N MET A 123 -6.18 2.57 1.11
CA MET A 123 -5.34 1.40 0.85
C MET A 123 -4.70 0.82 2.11
N ALA A 124 -4.26 1.68 3.02
CA ALA A 124 -3.66 1.26 4.30
C ALA A 124 -4.67 0.57 5.23
N HIS A 125 -5.93 1.03 5.23
CA HIS A 125 -6.98 0.53 6.12
C HIS A 125 -7.83 -0.58 5.49
N ASN A 126 -7.75 -0.80 4.19
CA ASN A 126 -8.55 -1.82 3.49
C ASN A 126 -7.85 -3.18 3.53
N THR A 127 -8.40 -4.10 4.32
CA THR A 127 -7.92 -5.49 4.42
C THR A 127 -8.50 -6.40 3.34
N MET A 128 -9.53 -5.96 2.60
CA MET A 128 -10.24 -6.78 1.59
C MET A 128 -9.56 -6.74 0.23
N THR A 129 -8.83 -5.67 -0.08
CA THR A 129 -8.12 -5.53 -1.35
C THR A 129 -6.86 -6.38 -1.37
N SER A 130 -6.68 -7.15 -2.45
CA SER A 130 -5.48 -7.96 -2.60
C SER A 130 -4.21 -7.09 -2.66
N GLU A 131 -3.13 -7.59 -2.07
CA GLU A 131 -1.82 -6.92 -2.09
C GLU A 131 -1.32 -6.64 -3.52
N ARG A 132 -1.69 -7.50 -4.49
CA ARG A 132 -1.36 -7.28 -5.90
C ARG A 132 -1.99 -5.99 -6.43
N VAL A 133 -3.28 -5.77 -6.16
CA VAL A 133 -4.00 -4.55 -6.59
C VAL A 133 -3.39 -3.32 -5.93
N LYS A 134 -3.16 -3.37 -4.61
CA LYS A 134 -2.54 -2.27 -3.87
C LYS A 134 -1.16 -1.90 -4.43
N LYS A 135 -0.29 -2.90 -4.65
CA LYS A 135 1.05 -2.68 -5.22
C LYS A 135 0.99 -2.07 -6.62
N SER A 136 0.08 -2.55 -7.46
CA SER A 136 -0.09 -2.05 -8.83
C SER A 136 -0.63 -0.61 -8.83
N LEU A 137 -1.56 -0.29 -7.93
CA LEU A 137 -2.10 1.06 -7.77
C LEU A 137 -1.02 2.03 -7.29
N CYS A 138 -0.19 1.64 -6.31
CA CYS A 138 0.97 2.42 -5.88
C CYS A 138 1.92 2.74 -7.03
N THR A 139 2.27 1.72 -7.84
CA THR A 139 3.14 1.91 -8.99
C THR A 139 2.52 2.87 -10.02
N THR A 140 1.19 2.78 -10.26
CA THR A 140 0.46 3.67 -11.17
C THR A 140 0.44 5.11 -10.66
N LEU A 141 0.35 5.30 -9.35
CA LEU A 141 0.32 6.61 -8.68
C LEU A 141 1.70 7.17 -8.36
N GLY A 142 2.77 6.41 -8.54
CA GLY A 142 4.13 6.81 -8.15
C GLY A 142 4.34 6.87 -6.63
N ILE A 143 3.54 6.11 -5.85
CA ILE A 143 3.62 6.08 -4.39
C ILE A 143 4.60 4.99 -3.95
N ASP A 144 5.40 5.28 -2.92
CA ASP A 144 6.22 4.26 -2.27
C ASP A 144 5.32 3.22 -1.58
N LYS A 145 5.53 1.97 -1.91
CA LYS A 145 4.76 0.82 -1.38
C LYS A 145 4.86 0.69 0.14
N SER A 146 5.95 1.16 0.74
CA SER A 146 6.15 1.14 2.20
C SER A 146 5.10 1.96 2.96
N VAL A 147 4.52 2.97 2.31
CA VAL A 147 3.49 3.84 2.92
C VAL A 147 2.18 3.09 3.19
N ILE A 148 1.83 2.13 2.32
CA ILE A 148 0.56 1.39 2.41
C ILE A 148 0.71 -0.07 2.81
N CYS A 149 1.88 -0.61 2.64
CA CYS A 149 2.25 -1.96 3.08
C CYS A 149 3.41 -1.81 4.05
N PRO A 150 3.14 -1.45 5.32
CA PRO A 150 4.20 -1.42 6.30
C PRO A 150 4.89 -2.80 6.28
N PRO A 151 6.20 -2.83 6.41
CA PRO A 151 6.92 -4.10 6.45
C PRO A 151 6.25 -5.00 7.48
N ARG A 152 6.09 -6.27 7.16
CA ARG A 152 5.49 -7.24 8.08
C ARG A 152 6.22 -7.16 9.42
N PRO A 153 5.52 -7.39 10.55
CA PRO A 153 6.17 -7.41 11.87
C PRO A 153 7.44 -8.27 11.89
N GLU A 154 7.40 -9.42 11.22
CA GLU A 154 8.56 -10.27 10.97
C GLU A 154 9.70 -9.51 10.29
N THR A 155 9.41 -8.78 9.20
CA THR A 155 10.44 -8.05 8.43
C THR A 155 11.10 -6.99 9.31
N ASN A 156 10.31 -6.16 10.02
CA ASN A 156 10.82 -5.15 10.92
C ASN A 156 11.67 -5.74 12.06
N PHE A 157 11.17 -6.83 12.67
CA PHE A 157 11.89 -7.52 13.72
C PHE A 157 13.24 -8.04 13.23
N CYS A 158 13.22 -8.76 12.11
CA CYS A 158 14.43 -9.37 11.57
C CYS A 158 15.43 -8.32 11.07
N ASP A 159 14.99 -7.24 10.44
CA ASP A 159 15.87 -6.17 9.96
C ASP A 159 16.55 -5.44 11.12
N ARG A 160 15.78 -5.15 12.18
CA ARG A 160 16.32 -4.54 13.39
C ARG A 160 17.31 -5.47 14.11
N LEU A 161 16.97 -6.74 14.25
CA LEU A 161 17.85 -7.75 14.85
C LEU A 161 19.13 -7.92 14.01
N ALA A 162 19.01 -7.96 12.68
CA ALA A 162 20.14 -8.08 11.76
C ALA A 162 21.09 -6.88 11.88
N SER A 163 20.57 -5.65 11.92
CA SER A 163 21.36 -4.45 12.15
C SER A 163 22.16 -4.53 13.44
N MET A 164 21.49 -4.88 14.54
CA MET A 164 22.14 -5.00 15.85
C MET A 164 23.21 -6.10 15.87
N LEU A 165 22.95 -7.28 15.29
CA LEU A 165 23.92 -8.39 15.23
C LEU A 165 25.13 -8.04 14.38
N SER A 166 24.95 -7.27 13.30
CA SER A 166 26.05 -6.82 12.44
C SER A 166 27.04 -5.92 13.18
N GLU A 167 26.57 -5.10 14.13
CA GLU A 167 27.42 -4.25 14.98
C GLU A 167 28.37 -5.09 15.86
N PHE A 168 27.99 -6.33 16.18
CA PHE A 168 28.81 -7.29 16.93
C PHE A 168 29.60 -8.23 16.01
N GLY A 169 29.63 -7.99 14.69
CA GLY A 169 30.39 -8.77 13.72
C GLY A 169 29.76 -10.11 13.32
N TYR A 170 28.46 -10.32 13.61
CA TYR A 170 27.74 -11.51 13.15
C TYR A 170 27.27 -11.31 11.70
N THR A 171 27.27 -12.37 10.92
CA THR A 171 26.70 -12.41 9.57
C THR A 171 25.32 -13.03 9.61
N ILE A 172 24.38 -12.43 8.88
CA ILE A 172 22.98 -12.86 8.86
C ILE A 172 22.58 -13.21 7.43
N GLN A 173 21.89 -14.33 7.26
CA GLN A 173 21.27 -14.71 6.01
C GLN A 173 19.76 -14.90 6.23
N ARG A 174 18.96 -14.16 5.45
CA ARG A 174 17.49 -14.25 5.47
C ARG A 174 17.04 -15.41 4.61
N GLN A 175 15.92 -16.05 5.01
CA GLN A 175 15.31 -17.16 4.27
C GLN A 175 16.33 -18.26 3.91
N TYR A 176 17.14 -18.65 4.91
CA TYR A 176 18.23 -19.58 4.73
C TYR A 176 17.74 -20.99 4.44
N PRO A 177 18.17 -21.64 3.34
CA PRO A 177 17.71 -22.99 3.00
C PRO A 177 18.44 -24.04 3.84
N VAL A 178 17.66 -24.97 4.41
CA VAL A 178 18.17 -26.15 5.12
C VAL A 178 17.40 -27.36 4.62
N SER A 179 17.96 -28.14 3.70
CA SER A 179 17.28 -29.23 3.00
C SER A 179 16.00 -28.71 2.28
N ILE A 180 14.85 -29.28 2.60
CA ILE A 180 13.54 -28.87 2.07
C ILE A 180 12.90 -27.72 2.87
N TYR A 181 13.52 -27.31 3.98
CA TYR A 181 13.03 -26.28 4.88
C TYR A 181 13.71 -24.92 4.62
N ARG A 182 13.10 -23.87 5.10
CA ARG A 182 13.68 -22.52 5.13
C ARG A 182 13.60 -21.98 6.54
N LEU A 183 14.68 -21.35 6.99
CA LEU A 183 14.76 -20.62 8.25
C LEU A 183 14.60 -19.11 7.95
N ASP A 184 13.81 -18.40 8.74
CA ASP A 184 13.56 -16.97 8.50
C ASP A 184 14.86 -16.17 8.58
N MET A 185 15.71 -16.51 9.54
CA MET A 185 17.03 -15.91 9.71
C MET A 185 18.03 -16.94 10.22
N ALA A 186 19.16 -17.08 9.52
CA ALA A 186 20.32 -17.83 9.98
C ALA A 186 21.38 -16.84 10.48
N VAL A 187 21.97 -17.12 11.64
CA VAL A 187 23.01 -16.30 12.27
C VAL A 187 24.32 -17.05 12.26
N PHE A 188 25.35 -16.39 11.74
CA PHE A 188 26.72 -16.91 11.68
C PHE A 188 27.62 -16.05 12.56
N ASN A 189 28.53 -16.67 13.28
CA ASN A 189 29.51 -15.94 14.08
C ASN A 189 30.57 -15.27 13.22
N GLN A 190 31.49 -14.53 13.83
CA GLN A 190 32.59 -13.81 13.17
C GLN A 190 33.49 -14.69 12.31
N ASN A 191 33.55 -16.00 12.60
CA ASN A 191 34.33 -16.99 11.84
C ASN A 191 33.51 -17.64 10.71
N GLY A 192 32.29 -17.16 10.42
CA GLY A 192 31.42 -17.72 9.39
C GLY A 192 30.79 -19.06 9.78
N LYS A 193 30.89 -19.47 11.04
CA LYS A 193 30.25 -20.71 11.52
C LYS A 193 28.79 -20.44 11.89
N PHE A 194 27.88 -21.31 11.40
CA PHE A 194 26.46 -21.25 11.80
C PHE A 194 26.34 -21.39 13.32
N LEU A 195 25.59 -20.49 13.95
CA LEU A 195 25.38 -20.43 15.38
C LEU A 195 23.97 -20.86 15.76
N CYS A 196 22.96 -20.22 15.19
CA CYS A 196 21.55 -20.50 15.44
C CYS A 196 20.68 -19.96 14.30
N ALA A 197 19.41 -20.34 14.32
CA ALA A 197 18.36 -19.71 13.55
C ALA A 197 17.44 -18.87 14.45
N VAL A 198 16.78 -17.89 13.87
CA VAL A 198 15.67 -17.15 14.49
C VAL A 198 14.47 -17.32 13.58
N GLU A 199 13.36 -17.77 14.14
CA GLU A 199 12.06 -17.95 13.50
C GLU A 199 11.07 -16.96 14.10
N PHE A 200 10.30 -16.29 13.27
CA PHE A 200 9.29 -15.35 13.71
C PHE A 200 7.89 -15.99 13.58
N ASP A 201 7.31 -16.35 14.72
CA ASP A 201 6.00 -16.98 14.78
C ASP A 201 4.89 -15.93 14.62
N GLU A 202 4.25 -15.91 13.44
CA GLU A 202 3.06 -15.10 13.23
C GLU A 202 1.82 -15.79 13.83
N ASP A 203 0.89 -15.03 14.45
CA ASP A 203 -0.37 -15.54 15.04
C ASP A 203 -1.29 -16.25 14.01
N THR A 204 -0.93 -16.25 12.73
CA THR A 204 -1.72 -16.82 11.63
C THR A 204 -1.51 -18.31 11.39
N HIS A 205 -0.69 -18.98 12.21
CA HIS A 205 -0.37 -20.40 12.03
C HIS A 205 -1.52 -21.38 12.32
N ARG A 206 -2.76 -20.95 12.39
CA ARG A 206 -3.96 -21.82 12.58
C ARG A 206 -4.17 -22.89 11.50
N TRP A 207 -3.38 -22.88 10.43
CA TRP A 207 -3.50 -23.78 9.28
C TRP A 207 -2.28 -24.70 9.09
N TYR A 208 -1.35 -24.73 10.06
CA TYR A 208 -0.21 -25.64 9.98
C TYR A 208 -0.65 -27.08 10.25
N ASN A 209 -0.18 -27.98 9.37
CA ASN A 209 -0.30 -29.41 9.58
C ASN A 209 0.68 -29.81 10.69
N GLU A 210 0.16 -30.21 11.84
CA GLU A 210 0.95 -30.58 13.03
C GLU A 210 2.00 -31.67 12.73
N ASP A 211 1.70 -32.59 11.81
CA ASP A 211 2.62 -33.68 11.44
C ASP A 211 3.85 -33.13 10.70
N LYS A 212 3.67 -32.17 9.78
CA LYS A 212 4.78 -31.52 9.08
C LYS A 212 5.66 -30.70 10.00
N GLU A 213 5.07 -30.03 10.99
CA GLU A 213 5.83 -29.26 11.97
C GLU A 213 6.64 -30.18 12.89
N LYS A 214 6.09 -31.31 13.21
CA LYS A 214 6.77 -32.36 13.99
C LYS A 214 7.94 -32.97 13.22
N GLU A 215 7.77 -33.22 11.92
CA GLU A 215 8.84 -33.68 11.02
C GLU A 215 9.96 -32.65 10.93
N ARG A 216 9.61 -31.35 10.74
CA ARG A 216 10.55 -30.25 10.69
C ARG A 216 11.35 -30.15 11.99
N SER A 217 10.68 -30.12 13.13
CA SER A 217 11.31 -30.05 14.45
C SER A 217 12.24 -31.24 14.70
N THR A 218 11.83 -32.46 14.30
CA THR A 218 12.66 -33.65 14.39
C THR A 218 13.91 -33.55 13.54
N TYR A 219 13.77 -33.01 12.30
CA TYR A 219 14.90 -32.79 11.41
C TYR A 219 15.89 -31.77 12.00
N MET A 220 15.40 -30.62 12.50
CA MET A 220 16.24 -29.58 13.08
C MET A 220 17.01 -30.08 14.31
N ASN A 221 16.34 -30.82 15.17
CA ASN A 221 16.97 -31.44 16.35
C ASN A 221 18.04 -32.46 15.97
N LYS A 222 17.76 -33.35 15.00
CA LYS A 222 18.74 -34.34 14.50
C LYS A 222 20.00 -33.67 13.96
N HIS A 223 19.87 -32.53 13.32
CA HIS A 223 21.00 -31.76 12.75
C HIS A 223 21.59 -30.73 13.72
N ARG A 224 21.13 -30.72 14.98
CA ARG A 224 21.58 -29.82 16.05
C ARG A 224 21.45 -28.34 15.67
N ILE A 225 20.42 -28.01 14.89
CA ILE A 225 20.10 -26.64 14.50
C ILE A 225 19.34 -26.02 15.67
N LYS A 226 19.95 -25.05 16.34
CA LYS A 226 19.33 -24.33 17.44
C LYS A 226 18.41 -23.24 16.87
N ILE A 227 17.13 -23.28 17.24
CA ILE A 227 16.13 -22.29 16.81
C ILE A 227 15.73 -21.44 18.01
N ILE A 228 15.68 -20.13 17.81
CA ILE A 228 15.12 -19.16 18.74
C ILE A 228 13.81 -18.68 18.14
N HIS A 229 12.71 -18.93 18.83
CA HIS A 229 11.38 -18.47 18.43
C HIS A 229 11.15 -17.05 18.92
N ALA A 230 10.64 -16.20 18.07
CA ALA A 230 10.24 -14.83 18.35
C ALA A 230 8.82 -14.58 17.79
N ASN A 231 8.09 -13.67 18.40
CA ASN A 231 6.75 -13.26 17.96
C ASN A 231 6.61 -11.73 18.03
N LYS A 232 5.42 -11.20 17.76
CA LYS A 232 5.14 -9.76 17.78
C LYS A 232 5.45 -9.07 19.12
N ASP A 233 5.40 -9.81 20.23
CA ASP A 233 5.65 -9.29 21.57
C ASP A 233 7.14 -9.42 21.99
N THR A 234 7.92 -10.14 21.18
CA THR A 234 9.35 -10.35 21.42
C THR A 234 10.16 -9.14 20.99
N LYS A 235 10.97 -8.60 21.90
CA LYS A 235 11.87 -7.49 21.56
C LYS A 235 13.16 -8.02 20.93
N PRO A 236 13.65 -7.42 19.81
CA PRO A 236 14.90 -7.84 19.16
C PRO A 236 16.09 -7.84 20.11
N GLU A 237 16.14 -6.90 21.08
CA GLU A 237 17.20 -6.80 22.08
C GLU A 237 17.27 -8.03 23.00
N THR A 238 16.12 -8.69 23.25
CA THR A 238 16.06 -9.92 24.06
C THR A 238 16.71 -11.08 23.31
N VAL A 239 16.39 -11.21 22.01
CA VAL A 239 16.97 -12.24 21.15
C VAL A 239 18.47 -11.98 20.96
N LEU A 240 18.89 -10.72 20.73
CA LEU A 240 20.30 -10.35 20.67
C LEU A 240 21.04 -10.80 21.92
N LYS A 241 20.55 -10.47 23.13
CA LYS A 241 21.19 -10.90 24.40
C LYS A 241 21.30 -12.42 24.50
N THR A 242 20.35 -13.17 23.97
CA THR A 242 20.41 -14.64 23.92
C THR A 242 21.50 -15.13 23.00
N ILE A 243 21.62 -14.56 21.81
CA ILE A 243 22.63 -14.92 20.83
C ILE A 243 24.04 -14.60 21.31
N LEU A 244 24.23 -13.41 21.93
CA LEU A 244 25.55 -12.99 22.47
C LEU A 244 26.06 -13.86 23.62
N LYS A 245 25.21 -14.69 24.24
CA LYS A 245 25.58 -15.62 25.30
C LYS A 245 25.91 -17.05 24.78
N MET A 246 25.77 -17.28 23.49
CA MET A 246 26.05 -18.58 22.84
C MET A 246 27.52 -18.68 22.45
#